data_97f2585ca87afb422ffc2a7f146fc475
#
_entry.id   97f2585ca87afb422ffc2a7f146fc475
#
_cell.length_a   1.000
_cell.length_b   1.000
_cell.length_c   1.000
_cell.angle_alpha   90.00
_cell.angle_beta   90.00
_cell.angle_gamma   90.00
#
_symmetry.space_group_name_H-M   'P 1'
#
loop_
_entity.id
_entity.type
_entity.pdbx_description
1 polymer ?
#
loop_
_entity_poly.entity_id
_entity_poly.type
_entity_poly.pdbx_seq_one_letter_code
_entity_poly.pdbx_strand_id
1 'polypeptide(L)'
;MQVALRTRRIWWIIPLVSVCAVIAGCALYIEYVTSGFGECKTVVRNSIPSPNGDKTLVIFGKECGATIGFHTQASIAPTGGSFSPEKNPAFFIASGEQTIMARWLGDGAVEIIGLIPGGGKVYKREQSVGDIKIAYP
;
A
#
# COMPACT_ATOMS: atom_id res chain seq x y z
N MET A 1 54.63 -32.70 -18.29
CA MET A 1 54.26 -31.34 -18.79
C MET A 1 52.74 -31.01 -18.71
N GLN A 2 51.85 -32.00 -18.76
CA GLN A 2 50.39 -31.79 -18.70
C GLN A 2 49.84 -31.45 -17.27
N VAL A 3 50.50 -31.88 -16.20
CA VAL A 3 50.05 -31.64 -14.81
C VAL A 3 50.21 -30.17 -14.39
N ALA A 4 51.23 -29.48 -14.86
CA ALA A 4 51.51 -28.09 -14.50
C ALA A 4 50.53 -27.09 -15.14
N LEU A 5 49.97 -27.42 -16.31
CA LEU A 5 48.98 -26.59 -17.00
C LEU A 5 47.58 -26.69 -16.35
N ARG A 6 47.28 -27.84 -15.71
CA ARG A 6 45.98 -28.08 -15.05
C ARG A 6 45.87 -27.37 -13.71
N THR A 7 47.01 -27.28 -12.96
CA THR A 7 47.07 -26.56 -11.69
C THR A 7 47.01 -25.05 -11.91
N ARG A 8 47.60 -24.51 -12.97
CA ARG A 8 47.58 -23.07 -13.27
C ARG A 8 46.18 -22.55 -13.61
N ARG A 9 45.32 -23.36 -14.25
CA ARG A 9 43.91 -23.02 -14.53
C ARG A 9 43.05 -23.02 -13.27
N ILE A 10 43.32 -23.88 -12.31
CA ILE A 10 42.57 -23.97 -11.05
C ILE A 10 42.79 -22.73 -10.18
N TRP A 11 43.98 -22.17 -10.22
CA TRP A 11 44.35 -20.97 -9.42
C TRP A 11 43.57 -19.71 -9.83
N TRP A 12 43.12 -19.63 -11.10
CA TRP A 12 42.29 -18.52 -11.57
C TRP A 12 40.80 -18.77 -11.34
N ILE A 13 40.38 -20.01 -11.23
CA ILE A 13 38.97 -20.38 -11.01
C ILE A 13 38.57 -20.08 -9.55
N ILE A 14 39.44 -20.30 -8.59
CA ILE A 14 39.18 -20.08 -7.17
C ILE A 14 38.80 -18.63 -6.87
N PRO A 15 39.55 -17.59 -7.27
CA PRO A 15 39.15 -16.21 -7.03
C PRO A 15 37.85 -15.82 -7.79
N LEU A 16 37.64 -16.34 -8.98
CA LEU A 16 36.45 -16.08 -9.76
C LEU A 16 35.20 -16.62 -9.06
N VAL A 17 35.24 -17.85 -8.58
CA VAL A 17 34.14 -18.48 -7.82
C VAL A 17 33.88 -17.73 -6.51
N SER A 18 34.95 -17.29 -5.82
CA SER A 18 34.82 -16.51 -4.58
C SER A 18 34.12 -15.16 -4.83
N VAL A 19 34.48 -14.46 -5.89
CA VAL A 19 33.85 -13.18 -6.27
C VAL A 19 32.37 -13.39 -6.62
N CYS A 20 32.06 -14.42 -7.40
CA CYS A 20 30.66 -14.74 -7.74
C CYS A 20 29.82 -15.07 -6.49
N ALA A 21 30.39 -15.83 -5.55
CA ALA A 21 29.71 -16.17 -4.29
C ALA A 21 29.43 -14.92 -3.43
N VAL A 22 30.37 -13.99 -3.36
CA VAL A 22 30.18 -12.73 -2.64
C VAL A 22 29.11 -11.87 -3.29
N ILE A 23 29.11 -11.75 -4.62
CA ILE A 23 28.10 -10.98 -5.35
C ILE A 23 26.70 -11.59 -5.14
N ALA A 24 26.57 -12.92 -5.27
CA ALA A 24 25.32 -13.62 -5.02
C ALA A 24 24.83 -13.42 -3.57
N GLY A 25 25.72 -13.53 -2.60
CA GLY A 25 25.43 -13.28 -1.20
C GLY A 25 24.97 -11.84 -0.93
N CYS A 26 25.62 -10.85 -1.54
CA CYS A 26 25.20 -9.45 -1.45
C CYS A 26 23.83 -9.21 -2.09
N ALA A 27 23.55 -9.81 -3.23
CA ALA A 27 22.25 -9.69 -3.90
C ALA A 27 21.11 -10.26 -3.04
N LEU A 28 21.31 -11.47 -2.49
CA LEU A 28 20.33 -12.10 -1.58
C LEU A 28 20.15 -11.30 -0.28
N TYR A 29 21.22 -10.72 0.25
CA TYR A 29 21.16 -9.86 1.43
C TYR A 29 20.38 -8.58 1.16
N ILE A 30 20.59 -7.95 0.00
CA ILE A 30 19.86 -6.76 -0.42
C ILE A 30 18.36 -7.10 -0.57
N GLU A 31 18.01 -8.19 -1.25
CA GLU A 31 16.63 -8.65 -1.36
C GLU A 31 16.00 -8.91 0.01
N TYR A 32 16.71 -9.57 0.91
CA TYR A 32 16.23 -9.82 2.28
C TYR A 32 15.98 -8.52 3.05
N VAL A 33 16.89 -7.55 2.98
CA VAL A 33 16.75 -6.26 3.68
C VAL A 33 15.66 -5.41 3.05
N THR A 34 15.50 -5.43 1.73
CA THR A 34 14.51 -4.61 1.03
C THR A 34 13.12 -5.22 1.01
N SER A 35 12.97 -6.53 1.17
CA SER A 35 11.67 -7.20 1.18
C SER A 35 10.74 -6.76 2.34
N GLY A 36 11.32 -6.23 3.42
CA GLY A 36 10.56 -5.63 4.54
C GLY A 36 10.29 -4.13 4.41
N PHE A 37 10.90 -3.45 3.42
CA PHE A 37 10.72 -2.03 3.20
C PHE A 37 9.68 -1.80 2.11
N GLY A 38 8.48 -1.36 2.53
CA GLY A 38 7.46 -0.89 1.59
C GLY A 38 6.12 -1.61 1.63
N GLU A 39 5.97 -2.66 2.43
CA GLU A 39 4.65 -3.23 2.67
C GLU A 39 3.85 -2.33 3.60
N CYS A 40 2.85 -1.65 3.02
CA CYS A 40 1.91 -0.87 3.79
C CYS A 40 0.87 -1.80 4.43
N LYS A 41 0.74 -1.74 5.74
CA LYS A 41 -0.32 -2.45 6.46
C LYS A 41 -1.64 -1.68 6.28
N THR A 42 -2.65 -2.36 5.75
CA THR A 42 -4.01 -1.83 5.60
C THR A 42 -4.90 -2.39 6.70
N VAL A 43 -5.57 -1.51 7.43
CA VAL A 43 -6.52 -1.88 8.49
C VAL A 43 -7.87 -1.25 8.17
N VAL A 44 -8.85 -2.08 7.81
CA VAL A 44 -10.23 -1.63 7.62
C VAL A 44 -10.83 -1.25 8.97
N ARG A 45 -11.37 -0.05 9.07
CA ARG A 45 -11.97 0.48 10.32
C ARG A 45 -13.49 0.47 10.26
N ASN A 46 -14.04 0.79 9.10
CA ASN A 46 -15.49 0.81 8.90
C ASN A 46 -15.84 0.43 7.47
N SER A 47 -16.99 -0.23 7.30
CA SER A 47 -17.52 -0.64 6.01
C SER A 47 -19.03 -0.39 6.00
N ILE A 48 -19.48 0.48 5.11
CA ILE A 48 -20.87 0.94 5.05
C ILE A 48 -21.43 0.57 3.69
N PRO A 49 -22.32 -0.43 3.60
CA PRO A 49 -22.94 -0.81 2.32
C PRO A 49 -23.83 0.31 1.77
N SER A 50 -23.91 0.41 0.46
CA SER A 50 -24.85 1.29 -0.22
C SER A 50 -26.30 0.82 0.01
N PRO A 51 -27.31 1.69 -0.12
CA PRO A 51 -28.71 1.32 0.08
C PRO A 51 -29.16 0.16 -0.82
N ASN A 52 -28.70 0.09 -2.06
CA ASN A 52 -28.97 -1.01 -2.99
C ASN A 52 -28.09 -2.26 -2.77
N GLY A 53 -27.07 -2.17 -1.91
CA GLY A 53 -26.18 -3.28 -1.59
C GLY A 53 -25.09 -3.61 -2.61
N ASP A 54 -24.98 -2.88 -3.72
CA ASP A 54 -24.02 -3.19 -4.79
C ASP A 54 -22.60 -2.73 -4.47
N LYS A 55 -22.47 -1.67 -3.69
CA LYS A 55 -21.19 -1.03 -3.34
C LYS A 55 -21.04 -0.89 -1.83
N THR A 56 -19.80 -0.78 -1.40
CA THR A 56 -19.46 -0.58 0.02
C THR A 56 -18.47 0.57 0.13
N LEU A 57 -18.80 1.54 0.96
CA LEU A 57 -17.88 2.59 1.37
C LEU A 57 -16.99 2.05 2.46
N VAL A 58 -15.67 2.05 2.22
CA VAL A 58 -14.68 1.49 3.13
C VAL A 58 -13.80 2.60 3.66
N ILE A 59 -13.76 2.75 4.99
CA ILE A 59 -12.83 3.62 5.70
C ILE A 59 -11.72 2.75 6.26
N PHE A 60 -10.48 3.05 5.93
CA PHE A 60 -9.34 2.24 6.33
C PHE A 60 -8.12 3.10 6.66
N GLY A 61 -7.27 2.54 7.49
CA GLY A 61 -5.95 3.07 7.79
C GLY A 61 -4.89 2.41 6.94
N LYS A 62 -3.92 3.18 6.46
CA LYS A 62 -2.73 2.68 5.78
C LYS A 62 -1.49 3.14 6.52
N GLU A 63 -0.68 2.19 6.96
CA GLU A 63 0.58 2.40 7.66
C GLU A 63 1.73 1.88 6.78
N CYS A 64 2.59 2.76 6.35
CA CYS A 64 3.68 2.45 5.43
C CYS A 64 5.07 2.63 6.08
N GLY A 65 5.17 2.28 7.35
CA GLY A 65 6.41 2.38 8.13
C GLY A 65 6.71 3.77 8.68
N ALA A 66 7.84 3.91 9.36
CA ALA A 66 8.19 5.08 10.18
C ALA A 66 8.38 6.38 9.39
N THR A 67 8.70 6.31 8.10
CA THR A 67 9.01 7.48 7.28
C THR A 67 7.79 8.10 6.61
N ILE A 68 6.76 7.30 6.31
CA ILE A 68 5.55 7.77 5.61
C ILE A 68 4.41 8.03 6.59
N GLY A 69 4.45 7.38 7.76
CA GLY A 69 3.45 7.54 8.80
C GLY A 69 2.11 6.87 8.48
N PHE A 70 1.13 7.19 9.29
CA PHE A 70 -0.23 6.67 9.21
C PHE A 70 -1.11 7.60 8.38
N HIS A 71 -1.97 7.02 7.53
CA HIS A 71 -2.95 7.75 6.74
C HIS A 71 -4.34 7.13 6.92
N THR A 72 -5.33 7.98 7.11
CA THR A 72 -6.73 7.58 7.06
C THR A 72 -7.26 7.81 5.65
N GLN A 73 -7.90 6.79 5.09
CA GLN A 73 -8.33 6.77 3.70
C GLN A 73 -9.78 6.31 3.59
N ALA A 74 -10.46 6.75 2.53
CA ALA A 74 -11.78 6.25 2.17
C ALA A 74 -11.82 5.85 0.70
N SER A 75 -12.49 4.74 0.43
CA SER A 75 -12.65 4.16 -0.90
C SER A 75 -14.03 3.59 -1.10
N ILE A 76 -14.43 3.36 -2.35
CA ILE A 76 -15.65 2.65 -2.71
C ILE A 76 -15.26 1.35 -3.42
N ALA A 77 -15.78 0.24 -2.93
CA ALA A 77 -15.52 -1.09 -3.45
C ALA A 77 -16.82 -1.82 -3.80
N PRO A 78 -16.81 -2.80 -4.70
CA PRO A 78 -17.95 -3.69 -4.90
C PRO A 78 -18.25 -4.49 -3.62
N THR A 79 -19.51 -4.73 -3.32
CA THR A 79 -19.91 -5.57 -2.19
C THR A 79 -19.61 -7.04 -2.47
N GLY A 80 -19.26 -7.82 -1.44
CA GLY A 80 -19.08 -9.27 -1.50
C GLY A 80 -17.68 -9.76 -1.85
N GLY A 81 -16.70 -8.86 -2.07
CA GLY A 81 -15.29 -9.20 -2.28
C GLY A 81 -14.39 -8.82 -1.09
N SER A 82 -13.19 -9.36 -1.05
CA SER A 82 -12.15 -8.84 -0.16
C SER A 82 -11.72 -7.45 -0.63
N PHE A 83 -11.73 -6.50 0.30
CA PHE A 83 -11.26 -5.15 0.01
C PHE A 83 -9.75 -5.13 -0.26
N SER A 84 -9.34 -4.47 -1.33
CA SER A 84 -7.94 -4.21 -1.67
C SER A 84 -7.80 -2.76 -2.14
N PRO A 85 -6.93 -1.96 -1.48
CA PRO A 85 -6.68 -0.57 -1.89
C PRO A 85 -6.10 -0.43 -3.29
N GLU A 86 -5.41 -1.45 -3.79
CA GLU A 86 -4.81 -1.49 -5.13
C GLU A 86 -5.89 -1.58 -6.22
N LYS A 87 -6.96 -2.32 -5.94
CA LYS A 87 -8.11 -2.48 -6.86
C LYS A 87 -9.13 -1.36 -6.71
N ASN A 88 -9.23 -0.81 -5.52
CA ASN A 88 -10.20 0.23 -5.17
C ASN A 88 -9.46 1.44 -4.58
N PRO A 89 -8.92 2.31 -5.43
CA PRO A 89 -8.11 3.43 -4.99
C PRO A 89 -8.91 4.41 -4.13
N ALA A 90 -8.25 4.96 -3.12
CA ALA A 90 -8.87 5.91 -2.22
C ALA A 90 -9.23 7.22 -2.96
N PHE A 91 -10.44 7.71 -2.73
CA PHE A 91 -10.90 9.03 -3.17
C PHE A 91 -10.64 10.13 -2.13
N PHE A 92 -10.38 9.74 -0.89
CA PHE A 92 -10.02 10.62 0.21
C PHE A 92 -8.80 10.08 0.96
N ILE A 93 -7.83 10.95 1.24
CA ILE A 93 -6.61 10.62 1.99
C ILE A 93 -6.26 11.78 2.91
N ALA A 94 -6.14 11.50 4.20
CA ALA A 94 -5.71 12.45 5.21
C ALA A 94 -4.56 11.90 6.05
N SER A 95 -3.69 12.79 6.53
CA SER A 95 -2.58 12.43 7.42
C SER A 95 -3.07 12.01 8.81
N GLY A 96 -2.36 11.06 9.39
CA GLY A 96 -2.61 10.59 10.74
C GLY A 96 -3.83 9.69 10.87
N GLU A 97 -4.09 9.31 12.11
CA GLU A 97 -5.27 8.56 12.50
C GLU A 97 -6.44 9.51 12.72
N GLN A 98 -7.33 9.59 11.74
CA GLN A 98 -8.49 10.48 11.78
C GLN A 98 -9.77 9.70 12.00
N THR A 99 -10.66 10.25 12.83
CA THR A 99 -12.02 9.75 12.96
C THR A 99 -12.88 10.38 11.88
N ILE A 100 -13.06 9.66 10.79
CA ILE A 100 -13.93 10.06 9.68
C ILE A 100 -15.25 9.34 9.83
N MET A 101 -16.34 10.09 9.84
CA MET A 101 -17.68 9.56 9.66
C MET A 101 -18.10 9.78 8.20
N ALA A 102 -18.75 8.79 7.64
CA ALA A 102 -19.26 8.88 6.28
C ALA A 102 -20.63 8.20 6.20
N ARG A 103 -21.45 8.64 5.25
CA ARG A 103 -22.76 8.03 5.00
C ARG A 103 -23.11 8.08 3.53
N TRP A 104 -23.98 7.17 3.11
CA TRP A 104 -24.63 7.25 1.83
C TRP A 104 -25.79 8.24 1.88
N LEU A 105 -25.90 9.09 0.87
CA LEU A 105 -27.05 9.99 0.65
C LEU A 105 -28.05 9.41 -0.35
N GLY A 106 -27.87 8.14 -0.71
CA GLY A 106 -28.56 7.40 -1.75
C GLY A 106 -27.55 6.54 -2.51
N ASP A 107 -27.96 5.85 -3.58
CA ASP A 107 -27.08 4.94 -4.31
C ASP A 107 -25.97 5.65 -5.11
N GLY A 108 -26.17 6.91 -5.44
CA GLY A 108 -25.24 7.69 -6.26
C GLY A 108 -24.50 8.81 -5.53
N ALA A 109 -24.58 8.89 -4.20
CA ALA A 109 -23.90 9.94 -3.46
C ALA A 109 -23.45 9.50 -2.07
N VAL A 110 -22.27 9.97 -1.67
CA VAL A 110 -21.65 9.76 -0.35
C VAL A 110 -21.32 11.11 0.26
N GLU A 111 -21.50 11.24 1.55
CA GLU A 111 -21.05 12.39 2.33
C GLU A 111 -19.96 11.95 3.32
N ILE A 112 -18.84 12.64 3.30
CA ILE A 112 -17.80 12.50 4.33
C ILE A 112 -18.06 13.56 5.39
N ILE A 113 -18.40 13.13 6.60
CA ILE A 113 -18.68 14.00 7.73
C ILE A 113 -17.51 13.84 8.70
N GLY A 114 -16.69 14.84 8.83
CA GLY A 114 -15.62 14.81 9.80
C GLY A 114 -14.65 15.92 9.52
N LEU A 115 -14.45 16.72 10.51
CA LEU A 115 -13.33 17.63 10.59
C LEU A 115 -12.13 16.81 10.98
N ILE A 116 -10.99 17.07 10.36
CA ILE A 116 -9.71 16.54 10.77
C ILE A 116 -9.31 17.26 12.06
N PRO A 117 -9.46 16.64 13.24
CA PRO A 117 -9.05 17.28 14.48
C PRO A 117 -7.54 17.52 14.47
N GLY A 118 -7.12 18.68 14.90
CA GLY A 118 -5.69 18.98 15.05
C GLY A 118 -4.94 19.39 13.79
N GLY A 119 -5.64 19.80 12.72
CA GLY A 119 -4.99 20.39 11.54
C GLY A 119 -4.28 19.38 10.64
N GLY A 120 -4.71 18.13 10.61
CA GLY A 120 -4.17 17.12 9.72
C GLY A 120 -4.25 17.52 8.25
N LYS A 121 -3.22 17.19 7.48
CA LYS A 121 -3.16 17.51 6.06
C LYS A 121 -4.04 16.57 5.24
N VAL A 122 -4.88 17.12 4.36
CA VAL A 122 -5.59 16.36 3.33
C VAL A 122 -4.72 16.30 2.07
N TYR A 123 -4.42 15.09 1.63
CA TYR A 123 -3.60 14.83 0.43
C TYR A 123 -4.46 14.61 -0.80
N LYS A 124 -5.64 14.02 -0.62
CA LYS A 124 -6.55 13.72 -1.72
C LYS A 124 -7.99 13.96 -1.31
N ARG A 125 -8.78 14.57 -2.19
CA ARG A 125 -10.19 14.88 -1.98
C ARG A 125 -10.87 14.95 -3.34
N GLU A 126 -11.36 13.83 -3.82
CA GLU A 126 -12.09 13.75 -5.09
C GLU A 126 -13.56 14.08 -4.89
N GLN A 127 -14.19 14.69 -5.86
CA GLN A 127 -15.62 15.04 -5.84
C GLN A 127 -16.50 13.96 -6.42
N SER A 128 -15.93 12.96 -7.07
CA SER A 128 -16.64 11.82 -7.62
C SER A 128 -15.76 10.59 -7.78
N VAL A 129 -16.35 9.42 -7.70
CA VAL A 129 -15.75 8.13 -8.01
C VAL A 129 -16.71 7.38 -8.95
N GLY A 130 -16.34 7.30 -10.23
CA GLY A 130 -17.24 6.80 -11.25
C GLY A 130 -18.52 7.64 -11.32
N ASP A 131 -19.65 7.01 -11.11
CA ASP A 131 -21.01 7.62 -11.08
C ASP A 131 -21.41 8.16 -9.70
N ILE A 132 -20.60 7.95 -8.67
CA ILE A 132 -20.91 8.37 -7.30
C ILE A 132 -20.33 9.75 -7.03
N LYS A 133 -21.15 10.65 -6.56
CA LYS A 133 -20.76 11.99 -6.11
C LYS A 133 -20.32 11.97 -4.65
N ILE A 134 -19.26 12.70 -4.32
CA ILE A 134 -18.75 12.81 -2.97
C ILE A 134 -18.97 14.23 -2.45
N ALA A 135 -19.76 14.36 -1.41
CA ALA A 135 -20.00 15.61 -0.70
C ALA A 135 -19.08 15.72 0.52
N TYR A 136 -18.64 16.91 0.76
CA TYR A 136 -17.84 17.30 1.94
C TYR A 136 -18.50 18.55 2.58
N PRO A 137 -18.61 18.59 3.89
CA PRO A 137 -19.12 19.78 4.60
C PRO A 137 -18.17 20.97 4.49
#